data_d4b21e4ed8504304ae77b75df7d68ab6
#
_entry.id   d4b21e4ed8504304ae77b75df7d68ab6
#
_cell.length_a   1.000
_cell.length_b   1.000
_cell.length_c   1.000
_cell.angle_alpha   90.00
_cell.angle_beta   90.00
_cell.angle_gamma   90.00
#
_symmetry.space_group_name_H-M   'P 1'
#
loop_
_entity.id
_entity.type
_entity.pdbx_description
1 polymer ?
#
loop_
_entity_poly.entity_id
_entity_poly.type
_entity_poly.pdbx_seq_one_letter_code
_entity_poly.pdbx_strand_id
1 'polypeptide(L)'
;MGDETLNINELCQQLDTEDMIGFTESFVSDLEIGFSVVTEERLSWLPTIKTRNWKGILCFGMGGSAAGGDFLARLADANGSKPLVVHRTYDLPSWWTNDWLILATSHSGNTEETVAATESALKQGATVIVIATGGILAGLCELYEDCHLIPSTGGQPPRTAFGHLFSRQLALMETIGVLPSQSQEEREAMMVRLEYACQSNDFRKPSGAPLLDLAMALMDHPIALLGSNDMQPALVRFKNQLNENAGRFGRIGIVPEMNHNEIVAWGGLSDDADPERANQATLFLTWDGMHQRVRRRIDWMIEHTPTDYAWKIHGEGTSLLEALLHHCIVMDWLTIALAFLHGKDPSAIRPIQALKAYLADDASV
;
A
#
# COMPACT_ATOMS: atom_id res chain seq x y z
N MET A 1 1.22 12.25 41.26
CA MET A 1 1.61 12.73 39.93
C MET A 1 0.32 12.91 39.18
N GLY A 2 0.02 14.15 38.75
CA GLY A 2 -1.26 14.46 38.13
C GLY A 2 -1.46 13.62 36.86
N ASP A 3 -2.68 13.22 36.68
CA ASP A 3 -3.23 12.58 35.48
C ASP A 3 -3.19 13.67 34.36
N GLU A 4 -2.04 13.89 33.74
CA GLU A 4 -1.96 14.67 32.52
C GLU A 4 -2.61 13.80 31.43
N THR A 5 -3.91 13.97 31.24
CA THR A 5 -4.62 13.40 30.12
C THR A 5 -3.88 13.79 28.83
N LEU A 6 -3.28 12.81 28.18
CA LEU A 6 -2.51 12.97 26.95
C LEU A 6 -3.38 13.69 25.91
N ASN A 7 -3.08 14.94 25.61
CA ASN A 7 -3.84 15.71 24.63
C ASN A 7 -3.31 15.42 23.22
N ILE A 8 -3.95 14.47 22.52
CA ILE A 8 -3.54 14.08 21.17
C ILE A 8 -3.45 15.26 20.20
N ASN A 9 -4.32 16.27 20.34
CA ASN A 9 -4.30 17.44 19.47
C ASN A 9 -3.05 18.32 19.69
N GLU A 10 -2.53 18.40 20.92
CA GLU A 10 -1.29 19.10 21.21
C GLU A 10 -0.09 18.34 20.62
N LEU A 11 -0.10 16.99 20.69
CA LEU A 11 0.93 16.17 20.04
C LEU A 11 0.92 16.36 18.52
N CYS A 12 -0.24 16.39 17.88
CA CYS A 12 -0.36 16.69 16.45
C CYS A 12 0.26 18.03 16.09
N GLN A 13 -0.06 19.10 16.85
CA GLN A 13 0.50 20.44 16.59
C GLN A 13 2.02 20.52 16.73
N GLN A 14 2.60 19.72 17.62
CA GLN A 14 4.04 19.71 17.88
C GLN A 14 4.83 18.81 16.94
N LEU A 15 4.25 17.68 16.51
CA LEU A 15 4.98 16.61 15.87
C LEU A 15 4.67 16.45 14.37
N ASP A 16 3.55 16.99 13.86
CA ASP A 16 3.20 16.91 12.44
C ASP A 16 3.90 18.00 11.63
N THR A 17 5.21 17.86 11.42
CA THR A 17 6.04 18.93 10.83
C THR A 17 5.87 19.07 9.31
N GLU A 18 5.40 18.03 8.61
CA GLU A 18 5.22 18.00 7.16
C GLU A 18 3.76 17.72 6.74
N ASP A 19 2.78 17.98 7.64
CA ASP A 19 1.35 17.82 7.36
C ASP A 19 0.93 16.41 6.95
N MET A 20 1.46 15.39 7.64
CA MET A 20 1.10 13.98 7.38
C MET A 20 -0.39 13.71 7.62
N ILE A 21 -1.01 14.46 8.51
CA ILE A 21 -2.46 14.43 8.74
C ILE A 21 -3.21 14.93 7.50
N GLY A 22 -2.82 16.09 6.95
CA GLY A 22 -3.42 16.64 5.74
C GLY A 22 -3.28 15.70 4.53
N PHE A 23 -2.14 15.04 4.37
CA PHE A 23 -1.96 14.01 3.33
C PHE A 23 -2.85 12.77 3.57
N THR A 24 -3.14 12.43 4.82
CA THR A 24 -4.07 11.31 5.12
C THR A 24 -5.52 11.72 4.83
N GLU A 25 -5.91 12.95 5.15
CA GLU A 25 -7.22 13.51 4.81
C GLU A 25 -7.44 13.61 3.29
N SER A 26 -6.40 13.91 2.51
CA SER A 26 -6.50 14.08 1.05
C SER A 26 -6.58 12.76 0.27
N PHE A 27 -6.45 11.60 0.92
CA PHE A 27 -6.31 10.30 0.25
C PHE A 27 -7.39 10.04 -0.81
N VAL A 28 -8.65 10.34 -0.53
CA VAL A 28 -9.76 10.10 -1.47
C VAL A 28 -9.70 11.08 -2.65
N SER A 29 -9.44 12.36 -2.39
CA SER A 29 -9.26 13.35 -3.45
C SER A 29 -8.03 13.04 -4.34
N ASP A 30 -6.98 12.46 -3.77
CA ASP A 30 -5.80 11.99 -4.51
C ASP A 30 -6.16 10.85 -5.48
N LEU A 31 -7.05 9.94 -5.05
CA LEU A 31 -7.59 8.90 -5.93
C LEU A 31 -8.38 9.51 -7.11
N GLU A 32 -9.27 10.46 -6.84
CA GLU A 32 -10.08 11.13 -7.87
C GLU A 32 -9.20 11.85 -8.89
N ILE A 33 -8.22 12.64 -8.43
CA ILE A 33 -7.25 13.32 -9.27
C ILE A 33 -6.53 12.31 -10.18
N GLY A 34 -6.07 11.18 -9.62
CA GLY A 34 -5.34 10.18 -10.38
C GLY A 34 -6.19 9.50 -11.45
N PHE A 35 -7.44 9.17 -11.16
CA PHE A 35 -8.37 8.61 -12.15
C PHE A 35 -8.63 9.57 -13.31
N SER A 36 -8.68 10.88 -13.07
CA SER A 36 -8.95 11.89 -14.10
C SER A 36 -7.82 12.10 -15.11
N VAL A 37 -6.61 11.58 -14.84
CA VAL A 37 -5.43 11.80 -15.69
C VAL A 37 -5.37 10.81 -16.86
N VAL A 38 -5.84 9.56 -16.66
CA VAL A 38 -5.65 8.48 -17.65
C VAL A 38 -6.81 8.46 -18.64
N THR A 39 -6.74 9.35 -19.62
CA THR A 39 -7.74 9.48 -20.69
C THR A 39 -7.05 9.59 -22.05
N GLU A 40 -7.72 9.15 -23.12
CA GLU A 40 -7.19 9.23 -24.49
C GLU A 40 -6.98 10.68 -24.95
N GLU A 41 -7.72 11.65 -24.38
CA GLU A 41 -7.54 13.08 -24.67
C GLU A 41 -6.23 13.63 -24.10
N ARG A 42 -5.82 13.16 -22.93
CA ARG A 42 -4.59 13.60 -22.23
C ARG A 42 -3.35 12.80 -22.63
N LEU A 43 -3.54 11.54 -22.99
CA LEU A 43 -2.46 10.58 -23.26
C LEU A 43 -2.60 10.05 -24.71
N SER A 44 -2.05 10.78 -25.67
CA SER A 44 -2.18 10.51 -27.11
C SER A 44 -1.66 9.13 -27.53
N TRP A 45 -0.77 8.53 -26.77
CA TRP A 45 -0.21 7.19 -26.98
C TRP A 45 -1.12 6.06 -26.47
N LEU A 46 -2.09 6.35 -25.61
CA LEU A 46 -2.92 5.37 -24.93
C LEU A 46 -3.71 4.45 -25.89
N PRO A 47 -4.29 4.94 -27.01
CA PRO A 47 -4.95 4.08 -28.00
C PRO A 47 -4.02 3.01 -28.58
N THR A 48 -2.74 3.33 -28.80
CA THR A 48 -1.74 2.38 -29.32
C THR A 48 -1.47 1.25 -28.30
N ILE A 49 -1.33 1.59 -27.03
CA ILE A 49 -1.11 0.61 -25.96
C ILE A 49 -2.33 -0.29 -25.77
N LYS A 50 -3.53 0.28 -25.82
CA LYS A 50 -4.82 -0.42 -25.66
C LYS A 50 -5.06 -1.48 -26.75
N THR A 51 -4.60 -1.26 -27.97
CA THR A 51 -4.83 -2.17 -29.10
C THR A 51 -3.86 -3.35 -29.14
N ARG A 52 -2.74 -3.30 -28.41
CA ARG A 52 -1.75 -4.38 -28.36
C ARG A 52 -2.21 -5.53 -27.45
N ASN A 53 -1.92 -6.76 -27.88
CA ASN A 53 -2.24 -7.95 -27.09
C ASN A 53 -1.05 -8.31 -26.19
N TRP A 54 -1.02 -7.77 -24.98
CA TRP A 54 0.00 -8.04 -23.98
C TRP A 54 -0.16 -9.46 -23.40
N LYS A 55 0.95 -10.15 -23.12
CA LYS A 55 0.94 -11.42 -22.39
C LYS A 55 0.67 -11.23 -20.89
N GLY A 56 1.12 -10.11 -20.35
CA GLY A 56 0.96 -9.71 -18.95
C GLY A 56 1.55 -8.35 -18.69
N ILE A 57 1.51 -7.94 -17.43
CA ILE A 57 2.05 -6.68 -16.96
C ILE A 57 3.18 -6.96 -15.96
N LEU A 58 4.33 -6.31 -16.15
CA LEU A 58 5.46 -6.39 -15.22
C LEU A 58 5.61 -5.03 -14.54
N CYS A 59 5.34 -4.97 -13.25
CA CYS A 59 5.39 -3.72 -12.46
C CYS A 59 6.77 -3.57 -11.81
N PHE A 60 7.45 -2.45 -12.08
CA PHE A 60 8.64 -2.01 -11.38
C PHE A 60 8.30 -0.94 -10.36
N GLY A 61 8.98 -0.96 -9.22
CA GLY A 61 8.83 0.03 -8.17
C GLY A 61 9.39 -0.46 -6.84
N MET A 62 9.61 0.47 -5.91
CA MET A 62 10.08 0.17 -4.56
C MET A 62 9.18 0.85 -3.52
N GLY A 63 9.12 0.29 -2.30
CA GLY A 63 8.39 0.87 -1.17
C GLY A 63 6.95 1.25 -1.51
N GLY A 64 6.56 2.48 -1.21
CA GLY A 64 5.22 3.02 -1.47
C GLY A 64 4.83 3.00 -2.96
N SER A 65 5.78 3.21 -3.87
CA SER A 65 5.55 3.16 -5.32
C SER A 65 5.26 1.75 -5.84
N ALA A 66 5.82 0.71 -5.20
CA ALA A 66 5.55 -0.68 -5.56
C ALA A 66 4.23 -1.20 -4.96
N ALA A 67 3.74 -0.58 -3.89
CA ALA A 67 2.53 -1.03 -3.20
C ALA A 67 1.33 -1.13 -4.14
N GLY A 68 1.13 -0.16 -5.03
CA GLY A 68 0.06 -0.20 -6.02
C GLY A 68 0.15 -1.41 -6.96
N GLY A 69 1.36 -1.83 -7.34
CA GLY A 69 1.57 -3.05 -8.10
C GLY A 69 1.08 -4.31 -7.38
N ASP A 70 1.30 -4.42 -6.05
CA ASP A 70 0.78 -5.55 -5.25
C ASP A 70 -0.74 -5.58 -5.24
N PHE A 71 -1.38 -4.40 -5.12
CA PHE A 71 -2.84 -4.27 -5.19
C PHE A 71 -3.35 -4.70 -6.55
N LEU A 72 -2.74 -4.21 -7.63
CA LEU A 72 -3.10 -4.60 -8.99
C LEU A 72 -2.92 -6.10 -9.23
N ALA A 73 -1.83 -6.69 -8.75
CA ALA A 73 -1.59 -8.14 -8.87
C ALA A 73 -2.70 -8.92 -8.16
N ARG A 74 -3.11 -8.51 -6.96
CA ARG A 74 -4.20 -9.17 -6.24
C ARG A 74 -5.55 -9.02 -6.94
N LEU A 75 -5.84 -7.84 -7.48
CA LEU A 75 -7.05 -7.60 -8.26
C LEU A 75 -7.04 -8.39 -9.57
N ALA A 76 -5.88 -8.50 -10.22
CA ALA A 76 -5.73 -9.29 -11.45
C ALA A 76 -5.91 -10.80 -11.19
N ASP A 77 -5.39 -11.33 -10.08
CA ASP A 77 -5.64 -12.72 -9.67
C ASP A 77 -7.12 -13.01 -9.41
N ALA A 78 -7.86 -12.00 -8.89
CA ALA A 78 -9.28 -12.17 -8.60
C ALA A 78 -10.16 -12.06 -9.87
N ASN A 79 -9.91 -11.05 -10.71
CA ASN A 79 -10.84 -10.71 -11.81
C ASN A 79 -10.12 -10.21 -13.08
N GLY A 80 -8.80 -10.32 -13.18
CA GLY A 80 -8.02 -9.82 -14.31
C GLY A 80 -8.08 -10.73 -15.53
N SER A 81 -7.81 -10.16 -16.70
CA SER A 81 -7.70 -10.87 -17.99
C SER A 81 -6.28 -11.34 -18.29
N LYS A 82 -5.28 -10.81 -17.57
CA LYS A 82 -3.85 -11.05 -17.78
C LYS A 82 -3.11 -11.15 -16.44
N PRO A 83 -2.01 -11.92 -16.36
CA PRO A 83 -1.18 -11.94 -15.17
C PRO A 83 -0.49 -10.59 -14.97
N LEU A 84 -0.35 -10.19 -13.70
CA LEU A 84 0.38 -9.01 -13.27
C LEU A 84 1.41 -9.41 -12.21
N VAL A 85 2.69 -9.10 -12.47
CA VAL A 85 3.81 -9.50 -11.62
C VAL A 85 4.55 -8.27 -11.13
N VAL A 86 4.86 -8.23 -9.84
CA VAL A 86 5.65 -7.14 -9.24
C VAL A 86 7.10 -7.59 -9.10
N HIS A 87 8.02 -6.77 -9.62
CA HIS A 87 9.44 -7.05 -9.65
C HIS A 87 10.23 -5.93 -8.97
N ARG A 88 11.01 -6.28 -7.95
CA ARG A 88 11.70 -5.33 -7.06
C ARG A 88 13.21 -5.57 -7.06
N THR A 89 13.85 -5.38 -8.19
CA THR A 89 15.29 -5.57 -8.36
C THR A 89 15.82 -4.67 -9.48
N TYR A 90 17.12 -4.68 -9.70
CA TYR A 90 17.82 -3.92 -10.72
C TYR A 90 17.71 -4.53 -12.13
N ASP A 91 17.44 -5.84 -12.20
CA ASP A 91 17.48 -6.62 -13.45
C ASP A 91 16.09 -7.05 -13.90
N LEU A 92 15.98 -7.45 -15.16
CA LEU A 92 14.77 -8.12 -15.69
C LEU A 92 14.75 -9.59 -15.28
N PRO A 93 13.57 -10.18 -15.03
CA PRO A 93 13.46 -11.61 -14.83
C PRO A 93 13.82 -12.35 -16.12
N SER A 94 14.52 -13.47 -16.01
CA SER A 94 15.03 -14.24 -17.17
C SER A 94 13.94 -14.75 -18.13
N TRP A 95 12.70 -14.84 -17.67
CA TRP A 95 11.53 -15.25 -18.46
C TRP A 95 10.84 -14.11 -19.19
N TRP A 96 11.24 -12.85 -18.93
CA TRP A 96 10.62 -11.69 -19.54
C TRP A 96 10.83 -11.67 -21.06
N THR A 97 9.85 -11.17 -21.78
CA THR A 97 9.88 -10.94 -23.22
C THR A 97 9.16 -9.63 -23.54
N ASN A 98 9.46 -9.01 -24.67
CA ASN A 98 8.95 -7.68 -25.04
C ASN A 98 7.44 -7.62 -25.39
N ASP A 99 6.73 -8.73 -25.27
CA ASP A 99 5.28 -8.80 -25.31
C ASP A 99 4.60 -8.65 -23.93
N TRP A 100 5.40 -8.40 -22.87
CA TRP A 100 4.93 -7.91 -21.60
C TRP A 100 5.02 -6.39 -21.55
N LEU A 101 3.92 -5.74 -21.12
CA LEU A 101 3.93 -4.30 -20.85
C LEU A 101 4.63 -4.06 -19.51
N ILE A 102 5.55 -3.11 -19.48
CA ILE A 102 6.19 -2.68 -18.23
C ILE A 102 5.48 -1.46 -17.67
N LEU A 103 5.15 -1.50 -16.39
CA LEU A 103 4.63 -0.39 -15.61
C LEU A 103 5.68 0.00 -14.55
N ALA A 104 6.45 1.04 -14.85
CA ALA A 104 7.50 1.56 -13.96
C ALA A 104 6.95 2.70 -13.10
N THR A 105 6.86 2.50 -11.78
CA THR A 105 6.34 3.51 -10.87
C THR A 105 7.41 3.95 -9.89
N SER A 106 7.68 5.25 -9.86
CA SER A 106 8.55 5.89 -8.86
C SER A 106 8.05 7.30 -8.58
N HIS A 107 7.67 7.59 -7.34
CA HIS A 107 7.16 8.93 -6.99
C HIS A 107 8.14 10.03 -7.44
N SER A 108 9.41 9.95 -7.06
CA SER A 108 10.45 10.92 -7.46
C SER A 108 10.95 10.75 -8.91
N GLY A 109 10.73 9.58 -9.52
CA GLY A 109 11.35 9.21 -10.80
C GLY A 109 12.85 8.90 -10.74
N ASN A 110 13.43 8.83 -9.53
CA ASN A 110 14.89 8.66 -9.33
C ASN A 110 15.25 7.41 -8.51
N THR A 111 14.29 6.50 -8.28
CA THR A 111 14.56 5.26 -7.55
C THR A 111 15.53 4.40 -8.35
N GLU A 112 16.72 4.14 -7.81
CA GLU A 112 17.84 3.52 -8.51
C GLU A 112 17.47 2.19 -9.16
N GLU A 113 16.85 1.29 -8.39
CA GLU A 113 16.42 -0.03 -8.87
C GLU A 113 15.41 0.08 -10.01
N THR A 114 14.45 1.00 -9.86
CA THR A 114 13.40 1.21 -10.87
C THR A 114 13.98 1.80 -12.16
N VAL A 115 14.91 2.74 -12.03
CA VAL A 115 15.61 3.36 -13.18
C VAL A 115 16.44 2.29 -13.91
N ALA A 116 17.28 1.53 -13.19
CA ALA A 116 18.14 0.51 -13.79
C ALA A 116 17.34 -0.58 -14.53
N ALA A 117 16.28 -1.11 -13.88
CA ALA A 117 15.41 -2.10 -14.52
C ALA A 117 14.69 -1.54 -15.75
N THR A 118 14.24 -0.27 -15.68
CA THR A 118 13.55 0.40 -16.80
C THR A 118 14.48 0.63 -17.97
N GLU A 119 15.70 1.14 -17.75
CA GLU A 119 16.71 1.30 -18.80
C GLU A 119 17.10 -0.03 -19.45
N SER A 120 17.29 -1.07 -18.63
CA SER A 120 17.60 -2.41 -19.13
C SER A 120 16.47 -2.93 -20.05
N ALA A 121 15.22 -2.71 -19.66
CA ALA A 121 14.06 -3.10 -20.45
C ALA A 121 13.97 -2.34 -21.78
N LEU A 122 14.12 -1.02 -21.74
CA LEU A 122 14.08 -0.17 -22.96
C LEU A 122 15.17 -0.54 -23.94
N LYS A 123 16.40 -0.83 -23.48
CA LYS A 123 17.50 -1.32 -24.33
C LYS A 123 17.19 -2.66 -25.00
N GLN A 124 16.27 -3.44 -24.45
CA GLN A 124 15.81 -4.72 -25.00
C GLN A 124 14.48 -4.60 -25.79
N GLY A 125 14.03 -3.38 -26.10
CA GLY A 125 12.85 -3.14 -26.91
C GLY A 125 11.52 -3.27 -26.16
N ALA A 126 11.51 -3.04 -24.84
CA ALA A 126 10.29 -3.01 -24.05
C ALA A 126 9.43 -1.79 -24.39
N THR A 127 8.12 -1.96 -24.28
CA THR A 127 7.20 -0.83 -24.11
C THR A 127 7.01 -0.58 -22.63
N VAL A 128 7.25 0.66 -22.20
CA VAL A 128 7.23 1.06 -20.79
C VAL A 128 6.25 2.21 -20.57
N ILE A 129 5.38 2.08 -19.57
CA ILE A 129 4.60 3.18 -19.03
C ILE A 129 5.24 3.59 -17.70
N VAL A 130 5.62 4.84 -17.60
CA VAL A 130 6.20 5.44 -16.38
C VAL A 130 5.12 6.22 -15.65
N ILE A 131 5.04 6.05 -14.33
CA ILE A 131 4.28 6.92 -13.43
C ILE A 131 5.26 7.58 -12.47
N ALA A 132 5.48 8.88 -12.63
CA ALA A 132 6.44 9.65 -11.83
C ALA A 132 6.06 11.13 -11.79
N THR A 133 6.64 11.88 -10.81
CA THR A 133 6.52 13.34 -10.77
C THR A 133 7.53 14.06 -11.65
N GLY A 134 8.54 13.32 -12.13
CA GLY A 134 9.67 13.83 -12.94
C GLY A 134 10.85 12.87 -12.88
N GLY A 135 12.05 13.42 -12.74
CA GLY A 135 13.29 12.68 -12.54
C GLY A 135 13.80 11.94 -13.77
N ILE A 136 14.74 11.02 -13.58
CA ILE A 136 15.39 10.24 -14.64
C ILE A 136 14.36 9.45 -15.46
N LEU A 137 13.38 8.84 -14.81
CA LEU A 137 12.35 8.06 -15.51
C LEU A 137 11.54 8.92 -16.49
N ALA A 138 11.19 10.16 -16.13
CA ALA A 138 10.52 11.07 -17.04
C ALA A 138 11.43 11.44 -18.24
N GLY A 139 12.73 11.65 -17.99
CA GLY A 139 13.73 11.88 -19.04
C GLY A 139 13.87 10.70 -20.01
N LEU A 140 13.73 9.46 -19.54
CA LEU A 140 13.73 8.28 -20.43
C LEU A 140 12.55 8.31 -21.42
N CYS A 141 11.39 8.84 -21.00
CA CYS A 141 10.23 8.97 -21.89
C CYS A 141 10.44 10.01 -23.00
N GLU A 142 11.39 10.94 -22.85
CA GLU A 142 11.79 11.88 -23.90
C GLU A 142 12.80 11.26 -24.88
N LEU A 143 13.56 10.24 -24.42
CA LEU A 143 14.64 9.60 -25.18
C LEU A 143 14.19 8.37 -25.97
N TYR A 144 13.17 7.66 -25.51
CA TYR A 144 12.70 6.41 -26.08
C TYR A 144 11.25 6.52 -26.55
N GLU A 145 11.00 6.20 -27.80
CA GLU A 145 9.66 6.27 -28.43
C GLU A 145 8.64 5.33 -27.77
N ASP A 146 9.09 4.16 -27.28
CA ASP A 146 8.26 3.16 -26.59
C ASP A 146 8.20 3.38 -25.04
N CYS A 147 8.61 4.56 -24.57
CA CYS A 147 8.51 4.94 -23.16
C CYS A 147 7.54 6.11 -22.98
N HIS A 148 6.49 5.92 -22.20
CA HIS A 148 5.40 6.89 -22.09
C HIS A 148 5.16 7.30 -20.64
N LEU A 149 5.00 8.60 -20.39
CA LEU A 149 4.79 9.16 -19.06
C LEU A 149 3.30 9.39 -18.76
N ILE A 150 2.85 8.90 -17.60
CA ILE A 150 1.67 9.39 -16.89
C ILE A 150 2.17 10.26 -15.75
N PRO A 151 2.01 11.59 -15.82
CA PRO A 151 2.52 12.48 -14.78
C PRO A 151 1.79 12.27 -13.45
N SER A 152 2.53 12.22 -12.36
CA SER A 152 1.99 12.15 -10.99
C SER A 152 2.12 13.51 -10.29
N THR A 153 1.40 13.68 -9.18
CA THR A 153 1.44 14.87 -8.35
C THR A 153 2.58 14.74 -7.33
N GLY A 154 3.40 15.78 -7.19
CA GLY A 154 4.46 15.87 -6.19
C GLY A 154 3.98 16.60 -4.92
N GLY A 155 4.93 16.85 -4.00
CA GLY A 155 4.70 17.68 -2.82
C GLY A 155 4.37 16.90 -1.54
N GLN A 156 4.29 15.58 -1.62
CA GLN A 156 4.04 14.73 -0.46
C GLN A 156 5.04 13.55 -0.38
N PRO A 157 5.25 12.96 0.79
CA PRO A 157 6.09 11.77 0.93
C PRO A 157 5.60 10.60 0.07
N PRO A 158 6.48 9.73 -0.49
CA PRO A 158 6.06 8.65 -1.38
C PRO A 158 4.99 7.71 -0.79
N ARG A 159 5.00 7.48 0.53
CA ARG A 159 4.05 6.60 1.21
C ARG A 159 2.64 7.19 1.32
N THR A 160 2.51 8.52 1.36
CA THR A 160 1.21 9.21 1.35
C THR A 160 0.71 9.42 -0.09
N ALA A 161 1.60 9.49 -1.08
CA ALA A 161 1.25 9.61 -2.50
C ALA A 161 0.61 8.35 -3.10
N PHE A 162 0.29 7.34 -2.28
CA PHE A 162 -0.30 6.07 -2.74
C PHE A 162 -1.61 6.30 -3.51
N GLY A 163 -2.48 7.21 -3.04
CA GLY A 163 -3.72 7.56 -3.72
C GLY A 163 -3.48 8.02 -5.17
N HIS A 164 -2.55 8.95 -5.34
CA HIS A 164 -2.15 9.46 -6.67
C HIS A 164 -1.55 8.38 -7.58
N LEU A 165 -0.66 7.55 -7.05
CA LEU A 165 0.05 6.55 -7.85
C LEU A 165 -0.87 5.40 -8.21
N PHE A 166 -1.58 4.84 -7.24
CA PHE A 166 -2.43 3.68 -7.43
C PHE A 166 -3.63 3.94 -8.34
N SER A 167 -4.29 5.09 -8.21
CA SER A 167 -5.42 5.42 -9.08
C SER A 167 -5.03 5.55 -10.56
N ARG A 168 -3.84 6.09 -10.86
CA ARG A 168 -3.29 6.12 -12.22
C ARG A 168 -2.98 4.72 -12.75
N GLN A 169 -2.39 3.88 -11.90
CA GLN A 169 -2.11 2.48 -12.24
C GLN A 169 -3.41 1.71 -12.52
N LEU A 170 -4.40 1.84 -11.64
CA LEU A 170 -5.69 1.17 -11.78
C LEU A 170 -6.44 1.65 -13.03
N ALA A 171 -6.53 2.97 -13.24
CA ALA A 171 -7.17 3.55 -14.43
C ALA A 171 -6.50 3.07 -15.73
N LEU A 172 -5.17 2.95 -15.76
CA LEU A 172 -4.46 2.37 -16.89
C LEU A 172 -4.88 0.91 -17.13
N MET A 173 -4.86 0.08 -16.08
CA MET A 173 -5.22 -1.35 -16.18
C MET A 173 -6.67 -1.55 -16.63
N GLU A 174 -7.58 -0.73 -16.16
CA GLU A 174 -8.98 -0.72 -16.61
C GLU A 174 -9.08 -0.30 -18.10
N THR A 175 -8.40 0.78 -18.48
CA THR A 175 -8.46 1.32 -19.85
C THR A 175 -7.91 0.36 -20.89
N ILE A 176 -6.83 -0.37 -20.58
CA ILE A 176 -6.25 -1.37 -21.49
C ILE A 176 -6.89 -2.75 -21.37
N GLY A 177 -7.93 -2.90 -20.53
CA GLY A 177 -8.72 -4.13 -20.40
C GLY A 177 -8.03 -5.26 -19.64
N VAL A 178 -7.03 -4.95 -18.82
CA VAL A 178 -6.39 -5.93 -17.92
C VAL A 178 -7.26 -6.19 -16.69
N LEU A 179 -7.88 -5.15 -16.15
CA LEU A 179 -8.87 -5.22 -15.09
C LEU A 179 -10.25 -4.79 -15.61
N PRO A 180 -11.34 -5.28 -15.00
CA PRO A 180 -12.68 -4.81 -15.33
C PRO A 180 -12.85 -3.35 -14.92
N SER A 181 -13.41 -2.53 -15.81
CA SER A 181 -13.71 -1.13 -15.52
C SER A 181 -14.92 -1.00 -14.61
N GLN A 182 -14.84 -0.11 -13.63
CA GLN A 182 -16.00 0.32 -12.87
C GLN A 182 -16.83 1.31 -13.70
N SER A 183 -18.15 1.27 -13.56
CA SER A 183 -19.01 2.36 -14.04
C SER A 183 -18.73 3.65 -13.24
N GLN A 184 -19.10 4.79 -13.82
CA GLN A 184 -18.96 6.06 -13.13
C GLN A 184 -19.76 6.08 -11.81
N GLU A 185 -20.98 5.55 -11.82
CA GLU A 185 -21.85 5.48 -10.63
C GLU A 185 -21.24 4.62 -9.52
N GLU A 186 -20.68 3.45 -9.87
CA GLU A 186 -19.99 2.57 -8.90
C GLU A 186 -18.77 3.27 -8.29
N ARG A 187 -17.99 3.98 -9.11
CA ARG A 187 -16.81 4.72 -8.66
C ARG A 187 -17.16 5.87 -7.74
N GLU A 188 -18.15 6.70 -8.12
CA GLU A 188 -18.63 7.80 -7.30
C GLU A 188 -19.17 7.31 -5.95
N ALA A 189 -19.96 6.23 -5.96
CA ALA A 189 -20.49 5.63 -4.73
C ALA A 189 -19.35 5.07 -3.83
N MET A 190 -18.32 4.48 -4.40
CA MET A 190 -17.13 4.05 -3.68
C MET A 190 -16.41 5.24 -3.04
N MET A 191 -16.18 6.34 -3.78
CA MET A 191 -15.49 7.52 -3.25
C MET A 191 -16.25 8.12 -2.06
N VAL A 192 -17.57 8.21 -2.13
CA VAL A 192 -18.40 8.70 -1.01
C VAL A 192 -18.23 7.84 0.25
N ARG A 193 -18.18 6.50 0.10
CA ARG A 193 -17.98 5.61 1.25
C ARG A 193 -16.57 5.69 1.82
N LEU A 194 -15.55 5.80 0.94
CA LEU A 194 -14.16 5.97 1.36
C LEU A 194 -13.94 7.32 2.07
N GLU A 195 -14.58 8.39 1.58
CA GLU A 195 -14.53 9.71 2.24
C GLU A 195 -15.15 9.64 3.64
N TYR A 196 -16.29 8.96 3.77
CA TYR A 196 -16.91 8.73 5.08
C TYR A 196 -15.98 7.92 6.00
N ALA A 197 -15.32 6.89 5.50
CA ALA A 197 -14.35 6.11 6.26
C ALA A 197 -13.15 6.98 6.71
N CYS A 198 -12.64 7.85 5.83
CA CYS A 198 -11.56 8.77 6.17
C CYS A 198 -11.96 9.70 7.32
N GLN A 199 -13.12 10.34 7.22
CA GLN A 199 -13.63 11.24 8.26
C GLN A 199 -13.95 10.53 9.58
N SER A 200 -14.44 9.28 9.52
CA SER A 200 -14.81 8.50 10.69
C SER A 200 -13.62 7.96 11.47
N ASN A 201 -12.46 7.82 10.83
CA ASN A 201 -11.23 7.34 11.45
C ASN A 201 -10.27 8.48 11.88
N ASP A 202 -10.65 9.74 11.67
CA ASP A 202 -9.87 10.89 12.16
C ASP A 202 -9.87 10.92 13.69
N PHE A 203 -8.80 10.44 14.27
CA PHE A 203 -8.66 10.29 15.74
C PHE A 203 -8.68 11.60 16.52
N ARG A 204 -8.62 12.75 15.85
CA ARG A 204 -8.76 14.09 16.46
C ARG A 204 -10.24 14.45 16.74
N LYS A 205 -11.17 13.71 16.13
CA LYS A 205 -12.61 13.90 16.22
C LYS A 205 -13.25 12.83 17.10
N PRO A 206 -14.42 13.09 17.70
CA PRO A 206 -15.12 12.09 18.51
C PRO A 206 -15.42 10.79 17.74
N SER A 207 -15.66 10.86 16.43
CA SER A 207 -15.90 9.68 15.58
C SER A 207 -14.69 8.75 15.49
N GLY A 208 -13.47 9.27 15.59
CA GLY A 208 -12.24 8.52 15.53
C GLY A 208 -11.72 8.03 16.89
N ALA A 209 -12.47 8.27 17.98
CA ALA A 209 -12.07 7.80 19.31
C ALA A 209 -11.80 6.27 19.37
N PRO A 210 -12.59 5.38 18.72
CA PRO A 210 -12.29 3.95 18.73
C PRO A 210 -10.93 3.60 18.08
N LEU A 211 -10.50 4.35 17.06
CA LEU A 211 -9.20 4.16 16.45
C LEU A 211 -8.07 4.65 17.36
N LEU A 212 -8.28 5.76 18.09
CA LEU A 212 -7.33 6.23 19.08
C LEU A 212 -7.19 5.24 20.25
N ASP A 213 -8.31 4.68 20.73
CA ASP A 213 -8.31 3.64 21.77
C ASP A 213 -7.53 2.40 21.29
N LEU A 214 -7.71 1.99 20.04
CA LEU A 214 -6.93 0.90 19.45
C LEU A 214 -5.44 1.26 19.38
N ALA A 215 -5.10 2.47 18.95
CA ALA A 215 -3.70 2.91 18.93
C ALA A 215 -3.07 2.89 20.32
N MET A 216 -3.77 3.36 21.35
CA MET A 216 -3.30 3.28 22.75
C MET A 216 -3.10 1.84 23.22
N ALA A 217 -4.01 0.94 22.87
CA ALA A 217 -3.89 -0.48 23.21
C ALA A 217 -2.71 -1.19 22.52
N LEU A 218 -2.26 -0.67 21.38
CA LEU A 218 -1.13 -1.24 20.63
C LEU A 218 0.24 -0.73 21.07
N MET A 219 0.32 0.33 21.89
CA MET A 219 1.59 1.02 22.16
C MET A 219 2.70 0.12 22.68
N ASP A 220 2.41 -0.75 23.59
CA ASP A 220 3.41 -1.54 24.32
C ASP A 220 3.54 -2.99 23.84
N HIS A 221 2.85 -3.34 22.75
CA HIS A 221 2.80 -4.71 22.25
C HIS A 221 3.48 -4.87 20.89
N PRO A 222 4.22 -5.97 20.65
CA PRO A 222 4.61 -6.37 19.30
C PRO A 222 3.35 -6.62 18.46
N ILE A 223 3.35 -6.14 17.20
CA ILE A 223 2.15 -6.14 16.35
C ILE A 223 2.24 -7.24 15.30
N ALA A 224 1.26 -8.14 15.29
CA ALA A 224 1.06 -9.13 14.24
C ALA A 224 -0.15 -8.75 13.36
N LEU A 225 0.08 -8.64 12.07
CA LEU A 225 -0.88 -8.29 11.04
C LEU A 225 -1.29 -9.56 10.32
N LEU A 226 -2.51 -10.00 10.49
CA LEU A 226 -2.99 -11.30 10.02
C LEU A 226 -4.18 -11.10 9.07
N GLY A 227 -4.28 -11.91 8.04
CA GLY A 227 -5.41 -11.82 7.10
C GLY A 227 -5.38 -12.85 6.00
N SER A 228 -6.41 -12.83 5.15
CA SER A 228 -6.45 -13.67 3.96
C SER A 228 -5.42 -13.25 2.90
N ASN A 229 -5.17 -14.13 1.95
CA ASN A 229 -4.36 -13.79 0.79
C ASN A 229 -4.92 -12.58 0.01
N ASP A 230 -6.25 -12.37 0.04
CA ASP A 230 -6.86 -11.17 -0.57
C ASP A 230 -6.39 -9.88 0.08
N MET A 231 -6.12 -9.91 1.39
CA MET A 231 -5.67 -8.76 2.17
C MET A 231 -4.15 -8.59 2.19
N GLN A 232 -3.37 -9.49 1.56
CA GLN A 232 -1.92 -9.44 1.59
C GLN A 232 -1.34 -8.08 1.17
N PRO A 233 -1.81 -7.39 0.10
CA PRO A 233 -1.29 -6.07 -0.26
C PRO A 233 -1.50 -5.04 0.83
N ALA A 234 -2.67 -5.03 1.46
CA ALA A 234 -2.99 -4.14 2.57
C ALA A 234 -2.11 -4.45 3.80
N LEU A 235 -1.90 -5.73 4.15
CA LEU A 235 -1.02 -6.14 5.24
C LEU A 235 0.43 -5.68 5.02
N VAL A 236 0.96 -5.85 3.80
CA VAL A 236 2.32 -5.39 3.45
C VAL A 236 2.42 -3.86 3.55
N ARG A 237 1.44 -3.14 3.01
CA ARG A 237 1.41 -1.67 3.09
C ARG A 237 1.30 -1.21 4.55
N PHE A 238 0.44 -1.83 5.36
CA PHE A 238 0.31 -1.52 6.78
C PHE A 238 1.64 -1.73 7.54
N LYS A 239 2.30 -2.85 7.32
CA LYS A 239 3.63 -3.08 7.91
C LYS A 239 4.60 -1.95 7.54
N ASN A 240 4.61 -1.51 6.28
CA ASN A 240 5.47 -0.43 5.84
C ASN A 240 5.10 0.91 6.50
N GLN A 241 3.81 1.22 6.63
CA GLN A 241 3.34 2.42 7.35
C GLN A 241 3.71 2.38 8.84
N LEU A 242 3.61 1.22 9.51
CA LEU A 242 4.12 1.06 10.88
C LEU A 242 5.61 1.34 10.99
N ASN A 243 6.40 0.83 10.04
CA ASN A 243 7.84 1.04 10.03
C ASN A 243 8.21 2.52 9.80
N GLU A 244 7.58 3.17 8.83
CA GLU A 244 7.95 4.54 8.42
C GLU A 244 7.33 5.60 9.33
N ASN A 245 6.03 5.52 9.63
CA ASN A 245 5.34 6.54 10.43
C ASN A 245 5.65 6.39 11.93
N ALA A 246 5.50 5.17 12.48
CA ALA A 246 5.60 4.95 13.91
C ALA A 246 6.96 4.39 14.37
N GLY A 247 7.84 3.97 13.43
CA GLY A 247 9.10 3.31 13.75
C GLY A 247 8.89 2.00 14.51
N ARG A 248 7.83 1.26 14.18
CA ARG A 248 7.44 0.00 14.83
C ARG A 248 7.56 -1.16 13.86
N PHE A 249 8.02 -2.31 14.33
CA PHE A 249 7.96 -3.53 13.55
C PHE A 249 6.52 -4.07 13.50
N GLY A 250 6.12 -4.56 12.31
CA GLY A 250 4.90 -5.35 12.13
C GLY A 250 5.26 -6.70 11.51
N ARG A 251 4.76 -7.79 12.08
CA ARG A 251 4.87 -9.14 11.50
C ARG A 251 3.62 -9.43 10.67
N ILE A 252 3.77 -10.15 9.56
CA ILE A 252 2.66 -10.52 8.71
C ILE A 252 2.46 -12.03 8.73
N GLY A 253 1.21 -12.48 8.89
CA GLY A 253 0.78 -13.86 8.71
C GLY A 253 -0.38 -13.95 7.72
N ILE A 254 -0.26 -14.86 6.75
CA ILE A 254 -1.26 -15.05 5.69
C ILE A 254 -2.04 -16.35 5.91
N VAL A 255 -3.35 -16.21 6.10
CA VAL A 255 -4.28 -17.34 6.21
C VAL A 255 -4.75 -17.74 4.79
N PRO A 256 -4.70 -19.04 4.42
CA PRO A 256 -4.52 -20.22 5.27
C PRO A 256 -3.07 -20.69 5.47
N GLU A 257 -2.06 -20.15 4.76
CA GLU A 257 -0.69 -20.67 4.78
C GLU A 257 -0.12 -20.76 6.20
N MET A 258 -0.23 -19.69 7.01
CA MET A 258 0.26 -19.67 8.39
C MET A 258 -0.36 -20.76 9.27
N ASN A 259 -1.52 -21.30 8.92
CA ASN A 259 -2.16 -22.37 9.67
C ASN A 259 -1.50 -23.76 9.47
N HIS A 260 -0.51 -23.86 8.58
CA HIS A 260 0.26 -25.06 8.35
C HIS A 260 1.64 -25.05 9.06
N ASN A 261 1.98 -23.94 9.71
CA ASN A 261 3.29 -23.72 10.35
C ASN A 261 3.18 -22.78 11.57
N GLU A 262 3.00 -21.50 11.39
CA GLU A 262 3.05 -20.46 12.41
C GLU A 262 1.98 -20.63 13.53
N ILE A 263 0.86 -21.28 13.24
CA ILE A 263 -0.20 -21.56 14.22
C ILE A 263 0.32 -22.32 15.44
N VAL A 264 1.39 -23.11 15.30
CA VAL A 264 2.03 -23.82 16.41
C VAL A 264 2.63 -22.83 17.41
N ALA A 265 3.31 -21.78 16.93
CA ALA A 265 3.88 -20.74 17.79
C ALA A 265 2.79 -19.96 18.54
N TRP A 266 1.61 -19.78 17.95
CA TRP A 266 0.46 -19.17 18.64
C TRP A 266 -0.13 -20.06 19.73
N GLY A 267 -0.09 -21.38 19.58
CA GLY A 267 -0.52 -22.37 20.60
C GLY A 267 -2.02 -22.39 20.85
N GLY A 268 -2.39 -22.40 22.11
CA GLY A 268 -3.79 -22.44 22.57
C GLY A 268 -4.28 -23.84 22.97
N LEU A 269 -3.69 -24.91 22.41
CA LEU A 269 -4.04 -26.30 22.71
C LEU A 269 -2.87 -27.17 23.20
N SER A 270 -1.63 -26.65 23.15
CA SER A 270 -0.42 -27.37 23.58
C SER A 270 0.59 -26.43 24.23
N ASP A 271 1.60 -26.99 24.85
CA ASP A 271 2.70 -26.26 25.48
C ASP A 271 3.84 -25.88 24.49
N ASP A 272 3.69 -26.21 23.21
CA ASP A 272 4.71 -25.97 22.17
C ASP A 272 4.72 -24.51 21.67
N ALA A 273 3.87 -23.65 22.19
CA ALA A 273 3.74 -22.27 21.78
C ALA A 273 4.91 -21.39 22.20
N ASP A 274 5.14 -20.30 21.43
CA ASP A 274 6.10 -19.27 21.81
C ASP A 274 5.72 -18.65 23.17
N PRO A 275 6.64 -18.53 24.14
CA PRO A 275 6.36 -17.95 25.44
C PRO A 275 5.90 -16.48 25.37
N GLU A 276 6.31 -15.73 24.34
CA GLU A 276 5.93 -14.32 24.15
C GLU A 276 4.57 -14.13 23.44
N ARG A 277 3.87 -15.22 23.09
CA ARG A 277 2.60 -15.15 22.33
C ARG A 277 1.51 -14.32 23.01
N ALA A 278 1.43 -14.39 24.33
CA ALA A 278 0.42 -13.66 25.10
C ALA A 278 0.63 -12.14 25.08
N ASN A 279 1.86 -11.69 24.79
CA ASN A 279 2.21 -10.28 24.71
C ASN A 279 1.98 -9.70 23.28
N GLN A 280 1.64 -10.53 22.29
CA GLN A 280 1.41 -10.09 20.93
C GLN A 280 0.05 -9.41 20.77
N ALA A 281 0.01 -8.24 20.13
CA ALA A 281 -1.22 -7.65 19.63
C ALA A 281 -1.48 -8.18 18.21
N THR A 282 -2.67 -8.71 17.96
CA THR A 282 -3.06 -9.28 16.67
C THR A 282 -4.15 -8.47 16.00
N LEU A 283 -3.90 -8.01 14.78
CA LEU A 283 -4.87 -7.29 13.95
C LEU A 283 -5.24 -8.17 12.76
N PHE A 284 -6.47 -8.68 12.74
CA PHE A 284 -6.99 -9.50 11.65
C PHE A 284 -7.72 -8.64 10.63
N LEU A 285 -7.15 -8.50 9.42
CA LEU A 285 -7.82 -7.82 8.32
C LEU A 285 -8.81 -8.76 7.65
N THR A 286 -10.07 -8.34 7.61
CA THR A 286 -11.19 -9.13 7.06
C THR A 286 -12.00 -8.31 6.08
N TRP A 287 -12.82 -8.98 5.23
CA TRP A 287 -13.78 -8.35 4.34
C TRP A 287 -14.89 -9.34 3.97
N ASP A 288 -16.01 -8.87 3.41
CA ASP A 288 -17.18 -9.72 3.18
C ASP A 288 -16.98 -10.77 2.10
N GLY A 289 -16.22 -10.50 1.05
CA GLY A 289 -15.97 -11.46 -0.04
C GLY A 289 -14.93 -12.53 0.28
N MET A 290 -14.39 -12.56 1.50
CA MET A 290 -13.43 -13.58 1.93
C MET A 290 -14.01 -14.99 1.83
N HIS A 291 -13.22 -15.95 1.35
CA HIS A 291 -13.62 -17.35 1.28
C HIS A 291 -14.06 -17.87 2.66
N GLN A 292 -15.22 -18.53 2.74
CA GLN A 292 -15.85 -18.98 3.99
C GLN A 292 -14.92 -19.81 4.89
N ARG A 293 -14.10 -20.70 4.29
CA ARG A 293 -13.15 -21.53 5.07
C ARG A 293 -12.03 -20.70 5.69
N VAL A 294 -11.58 -19.62 5.05
CA VAL A 294 -10.59 -18.68 5.57
C VAL A 294 -11.19 -17.89 6.73
N ARG A 295 -12.42 -17.39 6.57
CA ARG A 295 -13.17 -16.71 7.65
C ARG A 295 -13.24 -17.57 8.90
N ARG A 296 -13.65 -18.84 8.76
CA ARG A 296 -13.72 -19.80 9.88
C ARG A 296 -12.36 -20.08 10.54
N ARG A 297 -11.27 -20.06 9.79
CA ARG A 297 -9.91 -20.20 10.34
C ARG A 297 -9.53 -18.98 11.18
N ILE A 298 -9.83 -17.78 10.70
CA ILE A 298 -9.61 -16.54 11.45
C ILE A 298 -10.45 -16.53 12.74
N ASP A 299 -11.72 -16.88 12.66
CA ASP A 299 -12.61 -16.96 13.83
C ASP A 299 -12.05 -17.94 14.86
N TRP A 300 -11.62 -19.12 14.42
CA TRP A 300 -11.00 -20.12 15.28
C TRP A 300 -9.69 -19.61 15.94
N MET A 301 -8.85 -18.92 15.14
CA MET A 301 -7.61 -18.34 15.68
C MET A 301 -7.89 -17.30 16.76
N ILE A 302 -8.83 -16.40 16.55
CA ILE A 302 -9.19 -15.39 17.56
C ILE A 302 -9.71 -16.05 18.85
N GLU A 303 -10.51 -17.11 18.73
CA GLU A 303 -11.07 -17.83 19.86
C GLU A 303 -10.00 -18.61 20.66
N HIS A 304 -8.94 -19.10 20.00
CA HIS A 304 -7.96 -20.00 20.59
C HIS A 304 -6.56 -19.38 20.78
N THR A 305 -6.31 -18.18 20.26
CA THR A 305 -5.04 -17.48 20.48
C THR A 305 -5.03 -16.88 21.88
N PRO A 306 -4.10 -17.28 22.77
CA PRO A 306 -4.08 -16.84 24.16
C PRO A 306 -3.48 -15.44 24.31
N THR A 307 -4.10 -14.44 23.71
CA THR A 307 -3.79 -13.02 23.88
C THR A 307 -5.09 -12.26 24.12
N ASP A 308 -5.06 -11.31 25.04
CA ASP A 308 -6.18 -10.39 25.29
C ASP A 308 -6.20 -9.23 24.26
N TYR A 309 -5.20 -9.19 23.38
CA TYR A 309 -4.98 -8.10 22.40
C TYR A 309 -5.25 -8.57 20.97
N ALA A 310 -6.47 -8.99 20.70
CA ALA A 310 -6.89 -9.45 19.36
C ALA A 310 -8.07 -8.64 18.83
N TRP A 311 -7.90 -8.04 17.64
CA TRP A 311 -8.94 -7.25 16.99
C TRP A 311 -9.17 -7.69 15.55
N LYS A 312 -10.44 -7.65 15.12
CA LYS A 312 -10.81 -7.69 13.71
C LYS A 312 -10.96 -6.26 13.20
N ILE A 313 -10.26 -5.95 12.13
CA ILE A 313 -10.49 -4.74 11.36
C ILE A 313 -11.20 -5.17 10.08
N HIS A 314 -12.45 -4.75 9.94
CA HIS A 314 -13.27 -5.12 8.79
C HIS A 314 -13.10 -4.10 7.67
N GLY A 315 -12.74 -4.55 6.47
CA GLY A 315 -12.72 -3.74 5.26
C GLY A 315 -14.13 -3.63 4.70
N GLU A 316 -14.71 -2.44 4.81
CA GLU A 316 -16.04 -2.16 4.28
C GLU A 316 -15.98 -2.00 2.76
N GLY A 317 -17.13 -2.21 2.10
CA GLY A 317 -17.28 -2.00 0.68
C GLY A 317 -17.91 -3.16 -0.07
N THR A 318 -18.25 -2.91 -1.34
CA THR A 318 -18.96 -3.87 -2.20
C THR A 318 -18.02 -4.73 -3.06
N SER A 319 -16.71 -4.44 -3.04
CA SER A 319 -15.70 -5.11 -3.85
C SER A 319 -14.38 -5.29 -3.10
N LEU A 320 -13.52 -6.20 -3.60
CA LEU A 320 -12.17 -6.36 -3.07
C LEU A 320 -11.37 -5.06 -3.15
N LEU A 321 -11.48 -4.31 -4.26
CA LEU A 321 -10.84 -3.01 -4.42
C LEU A 321 -11.22 -2.05 -3.30
N GLU A 322 -12.51 -1.91 -3.03
CA GLU A 322 -13.01 -0.99 -2.00
C GLU A 322 -12.57 -1.42 -0.60
N ALA A 323 -12.67 -2.71 -0.27
CA ALA A 323 -12.22 -3.24 1.01
C ALA A 323 -10.71 -3.01 1.24
N LEU A 324 -9.88 -3.18 0.20
CA LEU A 324 -8.45 -2.89 0.26
C LEU A 324 -8.16 -1.40 0.48
N LEU A 325 -8.88 -0.50 -0.21
CA LEU A 325 -8.73 0.95 -0.03
C LEU A 325 -9.24 1.41 1.34
N HIS A 326 -10.33 0.83 1.83
CA HIS A 326 -10.83 1.09 3.19
C HIS A 326 -9.76 0.72 4.24
N HIS A 327 -9.13 -0.44 4.10
CA HIS A 327 -8.02 -0.82 4.98
C HIS A 327 -6.85 0.17 4.89
N CYS A 328 -6.51 0.70 3.71
CA CYS A 328 -5.48 1.73 3.61
C CYS A 328 -5.80 2.95 4.48
N ILE A 329 -7.04 3.44 4.41
CA ILE A 329 -7.50 4.60 5.20
C ILE A 329 -7.35 4.33 6.70
N VAL A 330 -7.93 3.22 7.19
CA VAL A 330 -7.87 2.87 8.62
C VAL A 330 -6.43 2.75 9.11
N MET A 331 -5.55 2.13 8.30
CA MET A 331 -4.16 1.90 8.64
C MET A 331 -3.34 3.18 8.64
N ASP A 332 -3.59 4.10 7.71
CA ASP A 332 -2.89 5.37 7.64
C ASP A 332 -3.20 6.20 8.90
N TRP A 333 -4.46 6.35 9.25
CA TRP A 333 -4.86 7.00 10.49
C TRP A 333 -4.28 6.33 11.74
N LEU A 334 -4.32 4.99 11.81
CA LEU A 334 -3.82 4.23 12.96
C LEU A 334 -2.30 4.40 13.16
N THR A 335 -1.52 4.33 12.08
CA THR A 335 -0.06 4.43 12.17
C THR A 335 0.42 5.84 12.51
N ILE A 336 -0.32 6.88 12.09
CA ILE A 336 -0.06 8.27 12.45
C ILE A 336 -0.43 8.52 13.92
N ALA A 337 -1.58 8.00 14.40
CA ALA A 337 -1.93 8.06 15.81
C ALA A 337 -0.85 7.41 16.69
N LEU A 338 -0.38 6.21 16.30
CA LEU A 338 0.72 5.52 16.99
C LEU A 338 2.02 6.34 17.00
N ALA A 339 2.35 7.03 15.91
CA ALA A 339 3.53 7.89 15.85
C ALA A 339 3.45 9.00 16.90
N PHE A 340 2.35 9.72 16.96
CA PHE A 340 2.15 10.80 17.93
C PHE A 340 2.13 10.30 19.37
N LEU A 341 1.44 9.19 19.64
CA LEU A 341 1.44 8.57 20.97
C LEU A 341 2.85 8.16 21.44
N HIS A 342 3.73 7.78 20.50
CA HIS A 342 5.14 7.50 20.79
C HIS A 342 6.03 8.76 20.80
N GLY A 343 5.48 9.96 20.69
CA GLY A 343 6.24 11.21 20.64
C GLY A 343 7.11 11.34 19.38
N LYS A 344 6.70 10.75 18.26
CA LYS A 344 7.45 10.75 16.99
C LYS A 344 6.77 11.62 15.95
N ASP A 345 7.57 12.31 15.18
CA ASP A 345 7.15 12.92 13.92
C ASP A 345 6.96 11.83 12.87
N PRO A 346 5.74 11.63 12.34
CA PRO A 346 5.47 10.60 11.35
C PRO A 346 6.15 10.84 9.99
N SER A 347 6.65 12.05 9.71
CA SER A 347 7.37 12.37 8.47
C SER A 347 8.84 11.93 8.50
N ALA A 348 9.43 11.77 9.69
CA ALA A 348 10.87 11.58 9.88
C ALA A 348 11.37 10.20 9.41
N ILE A 349 12.15 10.16 8.33
CA ILE A 349 12.74 8.96 7.72
C ILE A 349 14.28 9.00 7.66
N ARG A 350 14.92 9.53 8.71
CA ARG A 350 16.39 9.74 8.76
C ARG A 350 17.22 8.52 8.34
N PRO A 351 16.90 7.27 8.74
CA PRO A 351 17.69 6.11 8.30
C PRO A 351 17.66 5.89 6.78
N ILE A 352 16.52 6.14 6.12
CA ILE A 352 16.41 6.03 4.65
C ILE A 352 17.25 7.12 3.98
N GLN A 353 17.23 8.33 4.50
CA GLN A 353 18.02 9.47 3.99
C GLN A 353 19.54 9.19 4.14
N ALA A 354 19.96 8.67 5.29
CA ALA A 354 21.35 8.30 5.55
C ALA A 354 21.85 7.20 4.61
N LEU A 355 21.02 6.16 4.38
CA LEU A 355 21.36 5.10 3.43
C LEU A 355 21.51 5.64 2.01
N LYS A 356 20.60 6.50 1.56
CA LYS A 356 20.69 7.13 0.22
C LYS A 356 21.95 7.99 0.07
N ALA A 357 22.31 8.74 1.10
CA ALA A 357 23.55 9.54 1.09
C ALA A 357 24.79 8.64 0.99
N TYR A 358 24.84 7.56 1.76
CA TYR A 358 25.94 6.59 1.69
C TYR A 358 26.08 5.98 0.29
N LEU A 359 24.98 5.55 -0.34
CA LEU A 359 25.00 4.96 -1.68
C LEU A 359 25.38 5.99 -2.77
N ALA A 360 25.04 7.26 -2.58
CA ALA A 360 25.40 8.33 -3.53
C ALA A 360 26.92 8.62 -3.52
N ASP A 361 27.60 8.44 -2.38
CA ASP A 361 29.04 8.61 -2.25
C ASP A 361 29.85 7.48 -2.95
N ASP A 362 29.22 6.30 -3.14
CA ASP A 362 29.83 5.12 -3.79
C ASP A 362 29.65 5.10 -5.32
N ALA A 363 29.10 6.15 -5.94
CA ALA A 363 28.90 6.24 -7.40
C ALA A 363 30.19 6.27 -8.24
N SER A 364 31.31 5.73 -7.73
CA SER A 364 32.61 5.53 -8.38
C SER A 364 32.98 4.06 -8.62
N VAL A 365 32.00 3.13 -8.53
CA VAL A 365 32.22 1.71 -8.88
C VAL A 365 31.44 1.32 -10.14
#